data_1a32da45a0ba2d3749834dd32add286e
#
_entry.id   1a32da45a0ba2d3749834dd32add286e
#
_cell.length_a   1.000
_cell.length_b   1.000
_cell.length_c   1.000
_cell.angle_alpha   90.00
_cell.angle_beta   90.00
_cell.angle_gamma   90.00
#
_symmetry.space_group_name_H-M   'P 1'
#
loop_
_entity.id
_entity.type
_entity.pdbx_description
1 polymer ?
#
loop_
_entity_poly.entity_id
_entity_poly.type
_entity_poly.pdbx_seq_one_letter_code
_entity_poly.pdbx_strand_id
1 'polypeptide(L)'
;MDSIFTFGGVQRVTAVIAKELAKACDVTIVTFDKSEQMNTSFYGLNESNITFRFLKYPKTPAWKTKCCKAYSYLYRKWLPQTRFTSDIYSHSSFPSEKRNALIKELTASYYHVIIGVHAPLSVRLATCKKQLKRAKLIGWIHNSYEALYGEKSMYIGPELRKHYEFQLEKLAATVVLCQYDAQQYHFPTKVIYNPLTLIPGKKSSGTSKKFLAVGRFSRLHKGFDLLIEAFHIFAKENHEWTVDIIGEGVEEPIYRKLINKYQLEDRIHIHPFTTNIQKYYSEAQVYILSSRWEGMPLVLMEAMSHGLPIISTGLPVCQEIMGDFGMYFSVGDVSGMARQMKQATQMDWQEKSEQALQIAARFNIDTIIKQWKQLIDEG
;
A
#
# COMPACT_ATOMS: atom_id res chain seq x y z
N MET A 1 11.25 0.95 9.72
CA MET A 1 10.68 0.49 8.43
C MET A 1 11.80 -0.04 7.52
N ASP A 2 11.47 -0.79 6.46
CA ASP A 2 12.52 -1.37 5.59
C ASP A 2 13.29 -0.30 4.81
N SER A 3 12.59 0.64 4.18
CA SER A 3 13.16 1.82 3.52
C SER A 3 12.20 3.01 3.64
N ILE A 4 12.74 4.22 3.72
CA ILE A 4 11.96 5.48 3.66
C ILE A 4 12.42 6.37 2.49
N PHE A 5 13.64 6.20 2.01
CA PHE A 5 14.25 7.03 0.98
C PHE A 5 14.09 6.45 -0.43
N THR A 6 12.97 5.77 -0.68
CA THR A 6 12.60 5.24 -1.99
C THR A 6 11.17 5.63 -2.35
N PHE A 7 10.83 5.67 -3.64
CA PHE A 7 9.47 5.95 -4.06
C PHE A 7 8.55 4.75 -3.82
N GLY A 8 7.41 5.01 -3.17
CA GLY A 8 6.38 3.99 -2.92
C GLY A 8 5.23 4.52 -2.07
N GLY A 9 4.08 3.86 -2.18
CA GLY A 9 2.88 4.28 -1.42
C GLY A 9 3.09 4.21 0.09
N VAL A 10 3.72 3.15 0.58
CA VAL A 10 3.97 2.97 2.02
C VAL A 10 4.94 4.01 2.56
N GLN A 11 6.02 4.28 1.82
CA GLN A 11 6.99 5.30 2.18
C GLN A 11 6.33 6.67 2.26
N ARG A 12 5.51 7.01 1.26
CA ARG A 12 4.80 8.28 1.19
C ARG A 12 3.81 8.44 2.35
N VAL A 13 2.99 7.44 2.62
CA VAL A 13 2.05 7.45 3.75
C VAL A 13 2.79 7.56 5.07
N THR A 14 3.84 6.76 5.27
CA THR A 14 4.65 6.80 6.49
C THR A 14 5.27 8.19 6.70
N ALA A 15 5.81 8.80 5.64
CA ALA A 15 6.38 10.13 5.71
C ALA A 15 5.34 11.20 6.08
N VAL A 16 4.15 11.15 5.47
CA VAL A 16 3.06 12.11 5.76
C VAL A 16 2.60 11.97 7.22
N ILE A 17 2.34 10.75 7.69
CA ILE A 17 1.93 10.52 9.09
C ILE A 17 3.04 10.91 10.06
N ALA A 18 4.30 10.57 9.78
CA ALA A 18 5.43 10.92 10.63
C ALA A 18 5.62 12.45 10.73
N LYS A 19 5.48 13.19 9.62
CA LYS A 19 5.53 14.66 9.61
C LYS A 19 4.43 15.29 10.45
N GLU A 20 3.20 14.78 10.36
CA GLU A 20 2.09 15.30 11.15
C GLU A 20 2.23 14.98 12.64
N LEU A 21 2.75 13.81 12.99
CA LEU A 21 3.07 13.48 14.37
C LEU A 21 4.21 14.33 14.91
N ALA A 22 5.24 14.61 14.10
CA ALA A 22 6.39 15.42 14.50
C ALA A 22 6.06 16.89 14.84
N LYS A 23 4.85 17.36 14.52
CA LYS A 23 4.37 18.67 14.99
C LYS A 23 4.04 18.69 16.49
N ALA A 24 3.84 17.52 17.11
CA ALA A 24 3.40 17.41 18.51
C ALA A 24 4.24 16.44 19.36
N CYS A 25 5.07 15.59 18.75
CA CYS A 25 5.87 14.56 19.41
C CYS A 25 7.26 14.47 18.79
N ASP A 26 8.22 13.92 19.54
CA ASP A 26 9.51 13.52 18.99
C ASP A 26 9.34 12.24 18.17
N VAL A 27 9.62 12.31 16.87
CA VAL A 27 9.51 11.19 15.94
C VAL A 27 10.89 10.72 15.51
N THR A 28 11.14 9.42 15.66
CA THR A 28 12.35 8.77 15.14
C THR A 28 11.96 7.70 14.13
N ILE A 29 12.52 7.76 12.93
CA ILE A 29 12.39 6.71 11.92
C ILE A 29 13.65 5.83 11.95
N VAL A 30 13.49 4.58 12.39
CA VAL A 30 14.53 3.56 12.28
C VAL A 30 14.36 2.81 10.96
N THR A 31 15.37 2.86 10.11
CA THR A 31 15.33 2.30 8.75
C THR A 31 16.54 1.37 8.48
N PHE A 32 16.39 0.48 7.50
CA PHE A 32 17.48 -0.38 7.01
C PHE A 32 18.17 0.19 5.76
N ASP A 33 17.80 1.40 5.33
CA ASP A 33 18.55 2.14 4.33
C ASP A 33 20.02 2.33 4.80
N LYS A 34 20.91 2.54 3.86
CA LYS A 34 22.27 2.98 4.19
C LYS A 34 22.28 4.50 4.37
N SER A 35 23.11 4.99 5.30
CA SER A 35 23.25 6.43 5.55
C SER A 35 23.62 7.23 4.29
N GLU A 36 24.40 6.62 3.38
CA GLU A 36 24.80 7.23 2.11
C GLU A 36 23.62 7.35 1.12
N GLN A 37 22.53 6.63 1.34
CA GLN A 37 21.30 6.68 0.52
C GLN A 37 20.26 7.65 1.10
N MET A 38 20.59 8.36 2.18
CA MET A 38 19.69 9.33 2.80
C MET A 38 19.35 10.46 1.82
N ASN A 39 18.08 10.52 1.47
CA ASN A 39 17.54 11.62 0.68
C ASN A 39 16.25 12.13 1.32
N THR A 40 16.40 13.14 2.16
CA THR A 40 15.30 13.75 2.90
C THR A 40 14.42 14.67 2.06
N SER A 41 14.82 15.00 0.82
CA SER A 41 13.96 15.76 -0.11
C SER A 41 12.73 14.94 -0.54
N PHE A 42 12.82 13.59 -0.51
CA PHE A 42 11.67 12.75 -0.76
C PHE A 42 10.59 13.03 0.30
N TYR A 43 9.39 13.26 -0.18
CA TYR A 43 8.20 13.54 0.64
C TYR A 43 8.33 14.76 1.56
N GLY A 44 9.31 15.66 1.32
CA GLY A 44 9.55 16.85 2.15
C GLY A 44 9.96 16.51 3.59
N LEU A 45 10.72 15.43 3.79
CA LEU A 45 11.19 15.02 5.12
C LEU A 45 12.25 15.98 5.69
N ASN A 46 12.95 16.74 4.83
CA ASN A 46 13.89 17.79 5.23
C ASN A 46 13.22 19.00 5.91
N GLU A 47 11.91 19.14 5.78
CA GLU A 47 11.12 20.21 6.37
C GLU A 47 10.52 19.82 7.73
N SER A 48 10.96 18.71 8.32
CA SER A 48 10.40 18.14 9.55
C SER A 48 11.45 17.85 10.60
N ASN A 49 11.07 17.90 11.88
CA ASN A 49 11.92 17.56 13.04
C ASN A 49 11.94 16.04 13.26
N ILE A 50 12.16 15.24 12.20
CA ILE A 50 12.24 13.79 12.30
C ILE A 50 13.69 13.37 12.44
N THR A 51 13.98 12.55 13.45
CA THR A 51 15.29 11.92 13.62
C THR A 51 15.35 10.63 12.81
N PHE A 52 16.44 10.41 12.08
CA PHE A 52 16.68 9.18 11.33
C PHE A 52 17.78 8.34 11.99
N ARG A 53 17.52 7.04 12.11
CA ARG A 53 18.50 6.06 12.61
C ARG A 53 18.60 4.90 11.62
N PHE A 54 19.84 4.48 11.35
CA PHE A 54 20.16 3.47 10.36
C PHE A 54 20.58 2.18 11.05
N LEU A 55 19.75 1.13 10.91
CA LEU A 55 19.99 -0.15 11.54
C LEU A 55 20.54 -1.16 10.53
N LYS A 56 21.76 -1.65 10.80
CA LYS A 56 22.36 -2.75 10.06
C LYS A 56 22.36 -3.99 10.92
N TYR A 57 21.76 -5.07 10.42
CA TYR A 57 21.81 -6.34 11.12
C TYR A 57 23.19 -7.01 11.00
N PRO A 58 23.72 -7.55 12.11
CA PRO A 58 24.92 -8.36 12.05
C PRO A 58 24.67 -9.67 11.30
N LYS A 59 25.74 -10.24 10.77
CA LYS A 59 25.69 -11.57 10.14
C LYS A 59 25.38 -12.64 11.18
N THR A 60 24.45 -13.52 10.88
CA THR A 60 24.19 -14.74 11.68
C THR A 60 25.20 -15.81 11.29
N PRO A 61 25.80 -16.55 12.24
CA PRO A 61 26.71 -17.66 11.94
C PRO A 61 26.09 -18.68 10.98
N ALA A 62 26.92 -19.22 10.07
CA ALA A 62 26.43 -20.09 8.99
C ALA A 62 25.72 -21.36 9.53
N TRP A 63 26.26 -22.00 10.56
CA TRP A 63 25.65 -23.17 11.17
C TRP A 63 24.25 -22.84 11.75
N LYS A 64 24.14 -21.71 12.44
CA LYS A 64 22.85 -21.25 13.01
C LYS A 64 21.85 -20.93 11.92
N THR A 65 22.30 -20.31 10.82
CA THR A 65 21.45 -20.06 9.65
C THR A 65 20.92 -21.36 9.06
N LYS A 66 21.73 -22.42 9.00
CA LYS A 66 21.30 -23.76 8.54
C LYS A 66 20.23 -24.35 9.48
N CYS A 67 20.44 -24.33 10.79
CA CYS A 67 19.46 -24.80 11.77
C CYS A 67 18.14 -24.02 11.68
N CYS A 68 18.21 -22.69 11.58
CA CYS A 68 17.02 -21.84 11.42
C CYS A 68 16.24 -22.15 10.13
N LYS A 69 16.94 -22.39 9.02
CA LYS A 69 16.30 -22.78 7.75
C LYS A 69 15.64 -24.16 7.85
N ALA A 70 16.30 -25.13 8.47
CA ALA A 70 15.75 -26.46 8.68
C ALA A 70 14.48 -26.41 9.54
N TYR A 71 14.52 -25.68 10.66
CA TYR A 71 13.32 -25.49 11.49
C TYR A 71 12.22 -24.76 10.74
N SER A 72 12.55 -23.73 9.97
CA SER A 72 11.58 -22.99 9.16
C SER A 72 10.88 -23.89 8.14
N TYR A 73 11.61 -24.79 7.50
CA TYR A 73 11.03 -25.78 6.59
C TYR A 73 10.09 -26.75 7.31
N LEU A 74 10.52 -27.32 8.46
CA LEU A 74 9.70 -28.21 9.27
C LEU A 74 8.41 -27.51 9.75
N TYR A 75 8.54 -26.28 10.25
CA TYR A 75 7.39 -25.50 10.72
C TYR A 75 6.35 -25.27 9.63
N ARG A 76 6.80 -24.89 8.44
CA ARG A 76 5.87 -24.62 7.31
C ARG A 76 5.17 -25.86 6.78
N LYS A 77 5.80 -27.02 6.86
CA LYS A 77 5.32 -28.23 6.20
C LYS A 77 4.75 -29.30 7.13
N TRP A 78 5.27 -29.43 8.33
CA TRP A 78 5.02 -30.62 9.15
C TRP A 78 4.59 -30.32 10.58
N LEU A 79 5.05 -29.22 11.16
CA LEU A 79 4.72 -28.97 12.57
C LEU A 79 3.30 -28.37 12.72
N PRO A 80 2.57 -28.74 13.78
CA PRO A 80 1.30 -28.10 14.08
C PRO A 80 1.53 -26.63 14.41
N GLN A 81 0.75 -25.75 13.77
CA GLN A 81 0.83 -24.31 13.97
C GLN A 81 0.06 -23.91 15.24
N THR A 82 0.73 -24.01 16.37
CA THR A 82 0.28 -23.56 17.69
C THR A 82 0.97 -22.28 18.11
N ARG A 83 0.49 -21.61 19.16
CA ARG A 83 1.17 -20.43 19.72
C ARG A 83 2.61 -20.75 20.13
N PHE A 84 2.83 -21.93 20.74
CA PHE A 84 4.16 -22.37 21.18
C PHE A 84 5.13 -22.58 20.00
N THR A 85 4.74 -23.36 18.99
CA THR A 85 5.58 -23.59 17.81
C THR A 85 5.80 -22.32 17.00
N SER A 86 4.81 -21.43 16.97
CA SER A 86 4.93 -20.09 16.39
C SER A 86 5.97 -19.22 17.11
N ASP A 87 6.07 -19.30 18.43
CA ASP A 87 7.08 -18.57 19.20
C ASP A 87 8.49 -19.08 18.90
N ILE A 88 8.67 -20.39 18.81
CA ILE A 88 9.95 -20.96 18.38
C ILE A 88 10.28 -20.51 16.97
N TYR A 89 9.29 -20.52 16.05
CA TYR A 89 9.49 -20.05 14.68
C TYR A 89 9.90 -18.58 14.63
N SER A 90 9.28 -17.70 15.43
CA SER A 90 9.68 -16.28 15.54
C SER A 90 11.15 -16.13 15.89
N HIS A 91 11.63 -16.89 16.86
CA HIS A 91 13.02 -16.86 17.31
C HIS A 91 13.99 -17.48 16.29
N SER A 92 13.52 -18.44 15.51
CA SER A 92 14.27 -19.06 14.43
C SER A 92 14.36 -18.19 13.19
N SER A 93 13.23 -17.58 12.77
CA SER A 93 13.17 -16.69 11.60
C SER A 93 13.84 -15.32 11.86
N PHE A 94 13.94 -14.93 13.14
CA PHE A 94 14.62 -13.72 13.58
C PHE A 94 15.67 -14.02 14.65
N PRO A 95 16.88 -14.50 14.23
CA PRO A 95 17.95 -14.96 15.13
C PRO A 95 18.41 -13.92 16.14
N SER A 96 18.97 -14.39 17.26
CA SER A 96 19.33 -13.54 18.41
C SER A 96 20.27 -12.39 18.05
N GLU A 97 21.20 -12.57 17.10
CA GLU A 97 22.11 -11.52 16.66
C GLU A 97 21.35 -10.32 16.10
N LYS A 98 20.41 -10.58 15.19
CA LYS A 98 19.57 -9.55 14.58
C LYS A 98 18.57 -8.96 15.60
N ARG A 99 18.00 -9.83 16.44
CA ARG A 99 17.04 -9.42 17.47
C ARG A 99 17.69 -8.51 18.51
N ASN A 100 18.89 -8.87 19.00
CA ASN A 100 19.61 -8.05 19.97
C ASN A 100 20.04 -6.70 19.38
N ALA A 101 20.41 -6.65 18.09
CA ALA A 101 20.69 -5.39 17.41
C ALA A 101 19.45 -4.48 17.35
N LEU A 102 18.28 -5.04 17.01
CA LEU A 102 17.03 -4.30 17.01
C LEU A 102 16.66 -3.82 18.42
N ILE A 103 16.74 -4.68 19.44
CA ILE A 103 16.46 -4.32 20.82
C ILE A 103 17.39 -3.20 21.28
N LYS A 104 18.71 -3.33 21.02
CA LYS A 104 19.69 -2.29 21.39
C LYS A 104 19.32 -0.94 20.77
N GLU A 105 18.94 -0.92 19.50
CA GLU A 105 18.52 0.30 18.80
C GLU A 105 17.25 0.90 19.42
N LEU A 106 16.22 0.06 19.63
CA LEU A 106 14.92 0.51 20.16
C LEU A 106 14.94 0.81 21.66
N THR A 107 16.00 0.48 22.39
CA THR A 107 16.20 0.82 23.81
C THR A 107 17.27 1.89 24.02
N ALA A 108 17.94 2.34 22.95
CA ALA A 108 18.96 3.39 23.05
C ALA A 108 18.37 4.77 23.41
N SER A 109 17.06 4.94 23.20
CA SER A 109 16.30 6.10 23.63
C SER A 109 15.01 5.64 24.31
N TYR A 110 14.34 6.53 25.03
CA TYR A 110 13.02 6.25 25.59
C TYR A 110 11.95 6.50 24.54
N TYR A 111 11.23 5.47 24.13
CA TYR A 111 10.10 5.56 23.22
C TYR A 111 8.81 5.17 23.96
N HIS A 112 7.79 6.02 23.92
CA HIS A 112 6.46 5.70 24.44
C HIS A 112 5.72 4.71 23.53
N VAL A 113 5.86 4.91 22.21
CA VAL A 113 5.21 4.08 21.18
C VAL A 113 6.24 3.65 20.14
N ILE A 114 6.16 2.40 19.69
CA ILE A 114 6.97 1.89 18.59
C ILE A 114 6.03 1.25 17.57
N ILE A 115 6.09 1.74 16.33
CA ILE A 115 5.24 1.28 15.23
C ILE A 115 6.05 0.44 14.25
N GLY A 116 5.65 -0.82 14.06
CA GLY A 116 6.20 -1.70 13.03
C GLY A 116 5.47 -1.49 11.71
N VAL A 117 6.14 -0.88 10.74
CA VAL A 117 5.58 -0.64 9.40
C VAL A 117 5.72 -1.91 8.56
N HIS A 118 4.64 -2.47 8.07
CA HIS A 118 4.47 -3.77 7.44
C HIS A 118 4.40 -4.99 8.40
N ALA A 119 3.71 -6.03 7.96
CA ALA A 119 3.51 -7.26 8.73
C ALA A 119 4.82 -7.91 9.21
N PRO A 120 5.89 -8.07 8.38
CA PRO A 120 7.15 -8.65 8.86
C PRO A 120 7.82 -7.88 9.98
N LEU A 121 7.82 -6.54 9.93
CA LEU A 121 8.42 -5.72 10.99
C LEU A 121 7.56 -5.73 12.26
N SER A 122 6.25 -5.75 12.12
CA SER A 122 5.31 -5.88 13.23
C SER A 122 5.53 -7.20 13.99
N VAL A 123 5.73 -8.31 13.28
CA VAL A 123 6.07 -9.62 13.89
C VAL A 123 7.44 -9.58 14.58
N ARG A 124 8.44 -8.88 14.02
CA ARG A 124 9.74 -8.70 14.70
C ARG A 124 9.61 -7.91 15.99
N LEU A 125 8.76 -6.86 16.04
CA LEU A 125 8.45 -6.15 17.28
C LEU A 125 7.78 -7.08 18.31
N ALA A 126 6.78 -7.86 17.89
CA ALA A 126 6.12 -8.83 18.75
C ALA A 126 7.12 -9.84 19.36
N THR A 127 8.09 -10.30 18.57
CA THR A 127 9.17 -11.20 19.04
C THR A 127 10.06 -10.54 20.10
N CYS A 128 10.18 -9.20 20.08
CA CYS A 128 10.98 -8.43 21.05
C CYS A 128 10.14 -7.89 22.23
N LYS A 129 8.84 -8.17 22.31
CA LYS A 129 7.92 -7.56 23.28
C LYS A 129 8.43 -7.62 24.72
N LYS A 130 9.01 -8.74 25.14
CA LYS A 130 9.52 -8.92 26.51
C LYS A 130 10.61 -7.91 26.89
N GLN A 131 11.43 -7.47 25.93
CA GLN A 131 12.50 -6.50 26.15
C GLN A 131 12.06 -5.04 25.92
N LEU A 132 10.93 -4.84 25.24
CA LEU A 132 10.37 -3.52 24.90
C LEU A 132 9.15 -3.16 25.79
N LYS A 133 9.09 -3.64 27.03
CA LYS A 133 7.94 -3.51 27.93
C LYS A 133 7.51 -2.06 28.24
N ARG A 134 8.44 -1.09 28.07
CA ARG A 134 8.19 0.31 28.37
C ARG A 134 7.47 1.06 27.26
N ALA A 135 7.38 0.47 26.07
CA ALA A 135 6.76 1.07 24.91
C ALA A 135 5.48 0.35 24.53
N LYS A 136 4.47 1.10 24.09
CA LYS A 136 3.30 0.56 23.40
C LYS A 136 3.72 0.12 22.01
N LEU A 137 3.54 -1.17 21.69
CA LEU A 137 3.94 -1.74 20.42
C LEU A 137 2.73 -1.82 19.48
N ILE A 138 2.80 -1.17 18.32
CA ILE A 138 1.75 -1.13 17.31
C ILE A 138 2.27 -1.76 16.02
N GLY A 139 1.48 -2.65 15.42
CA GLY A 139 1.70 -3.14 14.06
C GLY A 139 0.89 -2.31 13.06
N TRP A 140 1.48 -1.96 11.92
CA TRP A 140 0.79 -1.24 10.85
C TRP A 140 0.90 -2.01 9.54
N ILE A 141 -0.23 -2.60 9.13
CA ILE A 141 -0.29 -3.52 7.99
C ILE A 141 -0.75 -2.75 6.75
N HIS A 142 0.06 -2.75 5.70
CA HIS A 142 -0.19 -1.98 4.48
C HIS A 142 -0.73 -2.79 3.29
N ASN A 143 -0.68 -4.11 3.36
CA ASN A 143 -1.23 -4.98 2.33
C ASN A 143 -2.57 -5.55 2.78
N SER A 144 -3.45 -5.87 1.82
CA SER A 144 -4.68 -6.60 2.13
C SER A 144 -4.39 -7.97 2.72
N TYR A 145 -5.34 -8.49 3.51
CA TYR A 145 -5.24 -9.81 4.11
C TYR A 145 -5.03 -10.90 3.06
N GLU A 146 -5.78 -10.84 1.96
CA GLU A 146 -5.64 -11.80 0.85
C GLU A 146 -4.28 -11.71 0.16
N ALA A 147 -3.75 -10.51 -0.06
CA ALA A 147 -2.42 -10.33 -0.62
C ALA A 147 -1.32 -10.93 0.27
N LEU A 148 -1.49 -10.87 1.60
CA LEU A 148 -0.52 -11.43 2.54
C LEU A 148 -0.62 -12.95 2.68
N TYR A 149 -1.84 -13.49 2.77
CA TYR A 149 -2.08 -14.85 3.24
C TYR A 149 -2.88 -15.72 2.27
N GLY A 150 -3.37 -15.19 1.17
CA GLY A 150 -4.10 -15.93 0.16
C GLY A 150 -3.24 -16.99 -0.54
N GLU A 151 -3.86 -17.96 -1.19
CA GLU A 151 -3.17 -19.05 -1.88
C GLU A 151 -2.21 -18.57 -2.99
N LYS A 152 -2.51 -17.43 -3.61
CA LYS A 152 -1.68 -16.79 -4.65
C LYS A 152 -0.81 -15.65 -4.10
N SER A 153 -0.62 -15.60 -2.77
CA SER A 153 0.19 -14.57 -2.15
C SER A 153 1.64 -14.60 -2.64
N MET A 154 2.16 -13.43 -3.00
CA MET A 154 3.58 -13.22 -3.33
C MET A 154 4.40 -12.72 -2.13
N TYR A 155 3.77 -12.56 -0.95
CA TYR A 155 4.42 -11.96 0.23
C TYR A 155 4.72 -12.98 1.31
N ILE A 156 3.70 -13.58 1.94
CA ILE A 156 3.85 -14.45 3.11
C ILE A 156 3.38 -15.86 2.81
N GLY A 157 2.18 -15.99 2.25
CA GLY A 157 1.54 -17.25 1.93
C GLY A 157 0.67 -17.83 3.05
N PRO A 158 -0.25 -18.74 2.71
CA PRO A 158 -1.22 -19.32 3.63
C PRO A 158 -0.57 -20.16 4.74
N GLU A 159 0.61 -20.74 4.47
CA GLU A 159 1.33 -21.59 5.43
C GLU A 159 1.92 -20.83 6.63
N LEU A 160 2.01 -19.51 6.55
CA LEU A 160 2.46 -18.68 7.67
C LEU A 160 1.36 -17.80 8.27
N ARG A 161 0.14 -17.87 7.76
CA ARG A 161 -1.00 -17.06 8.23
C ARG A 161 -1.15 -17.12 9.75
N LYS A 162 -1.33 -18.32 10.31
CA LYS A 162 -1.50 -18.52 11.76
C LYS A 162 -0.32 -17.98 12.57
N HIS A 163 0.92 -18.16 12.05
CA HIS A 163 2.09 -17.61 12.70
C HIS A 163 2.01 -16.09 12.82
N TYR A 164 1.70 -15.40 11.72
CA TYR A 164 1.58 -13.95 11.73
C TYR A 164 0.47 -13.48 12.66
N GLU A 165 -0.70 -14.10 12.61
CA GLU A 165 -1.83 -13.77 13.49
C GLU A 165 -1.47 -13.93 14.97
N PHE A 166 -0.86 -15.06 15.37
CA PHE A 166 -0.40 -15.29 16.76
C PHE A 166 0.63 -14.27 17.24
N GLN A 167 1.49 -13.78 16.35
CA GLN A 167 2.47 -12.77 16.72
C GLN A 167 1.86 -11.37 16.76
N LEU A 168 1.04 -10.99 15.77
CA LEU A 168 0.40 -9.69 15.72
C LEU A 168 -0.55 -9.47 16.90
N GLU A 169 -1.30 -10.49 17.32
CA GLU A 169 -2.17 -10.46 18.51
C GLU A 169 -1.42 -10.09 19.81
N LYS A 170 -0.12 -10.31 19.89
CA LYS A 170 0.69 -9.91 21.04
C LYS A 170 0.95 -8.42 21.16
N LEU A 171 0.77 -7.67 20.09
CA LEU A 171 0.96 -6.22 20.09
C LEU A 171 -0.16 -5.53 20.87
N ALA A 172 0.05 -4.30 21.27
CA ALA A 172 -0.98 -3.49 21.92
C ALA A 172 -2.11 -3.13 20.94
N ALA A 173 -1.76 -2.93 19.67
CA ALA A 173 -2.73 -2.76 18.60
C ALA A 173 -2.12 -3.23 17.26
N THR A 174 -2.99 -3.66 16.35
CA THR A 174 -2.66 -3.92 14.94
C THR A 174 -3.57 -3.05 14.08
N VAL A 175 -2.96 -2.13 13.34
CA VAL A 175 -3.67 -1.23 12.41
C VAL A 175 -3.71 -1.87 11.03
N VAL A 176 -4.91 -1.91 10.45
CA VAL A 176 -5.21 -2.33 9.08
C VAL A 176 -5.88 -1.18 8.32
N LEU A 177 -5.98 -1.29 7.00
CA LEU A 177 -6.36 -0.18 6.14
C LEU A 177 -7.83 -0.17 5.72
N CYS A 178 -8.61 -1.22 6.04
CA CYS A 178 -10.03 -1.27 5.73
C CYS A 178 -10.76 -2.22 6.67
N GLN A 179 -12.09 -2.06 6.76
CA GLN A 179 -12.97 -2.89 7.60
C GLN A 179 -13.02 -4.34 7.11
N TYR A 180 -13.01 -4.53 5.79
CA TYR A 180 -13.00 -5.87 5.22
C TYR A 180 -11.79 -6.69 5.71
N ASP A 181 -10.59 -6.11 5.66
CA ASP A 181 -9.39 -6.79 6.16
C ASP A 181 -9.45 -7.00 7.68
N ALA A 182 -9.99 -6.03 8.43
CA ALA A 182 -10.15 -6.15 9.87
C ALA A 182 -10.97 -7.37 10.29
N GLN A 183 -12.02 -7.69 9.53
CA GLN A 183 -12.90 -8.83 9.77
C GLN A 183 -12.24 -10.18 9.47
N GLN A 184 -11.13 -10.23 8.75
CA GLN A 184 -10.42 -11.48 8.45
C GLN A 184 -9.52 -11.95 9.60
N TYR A 185 -9.08 -11.03 10.49
CA TYR A 185 -8.24 -11.38 11.62
C TYR A 185 -9.08 -11.98 12.78
N HIS A 186 -8.54 -12.98 13.46
CA HIS A 186 -9.21 -13.64 14.61
C HIS A 186 -9.03 -12.88 15.94
N PHE A 187 -8.42 -11.71 15.91
CA PHE A 187 -8.21 -10.83 17.06
C PHE A 187 -8.59 -9.39 16.68
N PRO A 188 -8.91 -8.55 17.67
CA PRO A 188 -9.31 -7.18 17.39
C PRO A 188 -8.20 -6.37 16.69
N THR A 189 -8.55 -5.73 15.60
CA THR A 189 -7.69 -4.79 14.88
C THR A 189 -8.29 -3.39 14.90
N LYS A 190 -7.48 -2.38 14.64
CA LYS A 190 -7.92 -0.99 14.47
C LYS A 190 -7.89 -0.62 13.00
N VAL A 191 -8.97 -0.08 12.48
CA VAL A 191 -8.98 0.43 11.10
C VAL A 191 -8.60 1.90 11.12
N ILE A 192 -7.48 2.22 10.45
CA ILE A 192 -7.08 3.61 10.18
C ILE A 192 -6.71 3.66 8.70
N TYR A 193 -7.51 4.39 7.94
CA TYR A 193 -7.30 4.58 6.50
C TYR A 193 -6.00 5.35 6.23
N ASN A 194 -5.43 5.13 5.04
CA ASN A 194 -4.36 6.01 4.56
C ASN A 194 -4.92 7.41 4.28
N PRO A 195 -4.18 8.48 4.61
CA PRO A 195 -4.57 9.82 4.23
C PRO A 195 -4.39 10.05 2.73
N LEU A 196 -5.08 11.04 2.19
CA LEU A 196 -4.70 11.65 0.92
C LEU A 196 -3.30 12.28 1.09
N THR A 197 -2.35 11.79 0.32
CA THR A 197 -0.93 12.17 0.45
C THR A 197 -0.49 13.20 -0.58
N LEU A 198 -1.36 13.55 -1.48
CA LEU A 198 -1.16 14.56 -2.52
C LEU A 198 -1.97 15.82 -2.17
N ILE A 199 -1.34 16.98 -2.21
CA ILE A 199 -2.08 18.24 -2.13
C ILE A 199 -2.88 18.37 -3.43
N PRO A 200 -4.22 18.47 -3.39
CA PRO A 200 -5.01 18.55 -4.61
C PRO A 200 -4.60 19.75 -5.46
N GLY A 201 -4.40 19.49 -6.74
CA GLY A 201 -4.13 20.52 -7.75
C GLY A 201 -5.41 21.04 -8.40
N LYS A 202 -5.27 21.49 -9.64
CA LYS A 202 -6.42 21.92 -10.45
C LYS A 202 -7.39 20.74 -10.68
N LYS A 203 -8.68 20.97 -10.48
CA LYS A 203 -9.73 20.02 -10.80
C LYS A 203 -9.78 19.74 -12.32
N SER A 204 -10.12 18.52 -12.70
CA SER A 204 -10.39 18.18 -14.11
C SER A 204 -11.57 18.98 -14.68
N SER A 205 -11.51 19.25 -15.98
CA SER A 205 -12.64 19.90 -16.70
C SER A 205 -13.71 18.92 -17.16
N GLY A 206 -13.41 17.62 -17.21
CA GLY A 206 -14.34 16.59 -17.66
C GLY A 206 -14.61 16.55 -19.17
N THR A 207 -13.78 17.18 -19.99
CA THR A 207 -14.05 17.31 -21.43
C THR A 207 -13.00 16.68 -22.34
N SER A 208 -11.99 16.05 -21.77
CA SER A 208 -10.79 15.64 -22.51
C SER A 208 -10.92 14.31 -23.28
N LYS A 209 -11.98 13.54 -23.07
CA LYS A 209 -12.17 12.16 -23.59
C LYS A 209 -10.95 11.26 -23.32
N LYS A 210 -10.39 11.37 -22.11
CA LYS A 210 -9.16 10.72 -21.70
C LYS A 210 -9.38 9.88 -20.44
N PHE A 211 -9.04 8.61 -20.53
CA PHE A 211 -8.85 7.74 -19.36
C PHE A 211 -7.43 7.89 -18.82
N LEU A 212 -7.29 7.76 -17.51
CA LEU A 212 -6.01 7.77 -16.82
C LEU A 212 -5.85 6.53 -15.96
N ALA A 213 -4.69 5.91 -16.00
CA ALA A 213 -4.27 4.87 -15.07
C ALA A 213 -2.86 5.16 -14.56
N VAL A 214 -2.62 4.99 -13.27
CA VAL A 214 -1.35 5.32 -12.62
C VAL A 214 -0.88 4.16 -11.74
N GLY A 215 0.38 3.75 -11.89
CA GLY A 215 0.95 2.72 -11.01
C GLY A 215 2.24 2.11 -11.53
N ARG A 216 2.87 1.29 -10.68
CA ARG A 216 4.04 0.53 -11.07
C ARG A 216 3.68 -0.46 -12.18
N PHE A 217 4.55 -0.62 -13.17
CA PHE A 217 4.33 -1.60 -14.25
C PHE A 217 4.59 -3.02 -13.74
N SER A 218 3.56 -3.58 -13.12
CA SER A 218 3.49 -4.92 -12.60
C SER A 218 2.18 -5.56 -13.05
N ARG A 219 2.25 -6.42 -14.07
CA ARG A 219 1.10 -7.10 -14.69
C ARG A 219 0.30 -7.88 -13.64
N LEU A 220 0.99 -8.66 -12.84
CA LEU A 220 0.35 -9.48 -11.81
C LEU A 220 -0.35 -8.67 -10.73
N HIS A 221 -0.02 -7.39 -10.57
CA HIS A 221 -0.62 -6.50 -9.57
C HIS A 221 -1.55 -5.48 -10.24
N LYS A 222 -1.03 -4.57 -11.06
CA LYS A 222 -1.76 -3.40 -11.57
C LYS A 222 -2.68 -3.68 -12.76
N GLY A 223 -2.49 -4.80 -13.46
CA GLY A 223 -3.42 -5.24 -14.49
C GLY A 223 -3.53 -4.33 -15.72
N PHE A 224 -2.47 -3.59 -16.07
CA PHE A 224 -2.50 -2.74 -17.27
C PHE A 224 -2.57 -3.55 -18.58
N ASP A 225 -2.21 -4.82 -18.55
CA ASP A 225 -2.51 -5.76 -19.63
C ASP A 225 -4.02 -5.87 -19.89
N LEU A 226 -4.81 -6.02 -18.82
CA LEU A 226 -6.29 -6.09 -18.91
C LEU A 226 -6.89 -4.75 -19.37
N LEU A 227 -6.30 -3.63 -18.93
CA LEU A 227 -6.73 -2.30 -19.35
C LEU A 227 -6.54 -2.10 -20.87
N ILE A 228 -5.38 -2.51 -21.41
CA ILE A 228 -5.10 -2.40 -22.84
C ILE A 228 -6.07 -3.26 -23.65
N GLU A 229 -6.35 -4.49 -23.19
CA GLU A 229 -7.31 -5.38 -23.84
C GLU A 229 -8.75 -4.83 -23.78
N ALA A 230 -9.16 -4.29 -22.64
CA ALA A 230 -10.48 -3.68 -22.48
C ALA A 230 -10.63 -2.43 -23.36
N PHE A 231 -9.60 -1.61 -23.42
CA PHE A 231 -9.61 -0.43 -24.28
C PHE A 231 -9.67 -0.81 -25.77
N HIS A 232 -9.00 -1.90 -26.19
CA HIS A 232 -9.13 -2.42 -27.55
C HIS A 232 -10.59 -2.73 -27.93
N ILE A 233 -11.36 -3.32 -27.00
CA ILE A 233 -12.80 -3.58 -27.22
C ILE A 233 -13.59 -2.27 -27.31
N PHE A 234 -13.36 -1.38 -26.36
CA PHE A 234 -14.03 -0.08 -26.25
C PHE A 234 -13.75 0.83 -27.46
N ALA A 235 -12.54 0.87 -27.94
CA ALA A 235 -12.06 1.78 -28.99
C ALA A 235 -12.70 1.51 -30.37
N LYS A 236 -13.28 0.32 -30.60
CA LYS A 236 -13.95 -0.03 -31.86
C LYS A 236 -15.15 0.87 -32.15
N GLU A 237 -15.84 1.35 -31.11
CA GLU A 237 -17.02 2.20 -31.25
C GLU A 237 -16.75 3.64 -30.76
N ASN A 238 -15.62 3.92 -30.14
CA ASN A 238 -15.34 5.20 -29.45
C ASN A 238 -14.01 5.78 -29.94
N HIS A 239 -13.98 6.34 -31.12
CA HIS A 239 -12.75 6.72 -31.83
C HIS A 239 -11.99 7.93 -31.27
N GLU A 240 -12.61 8.74 -30.42
CA GLU A 240 -12.01 9.98 -29.89
C GLU A 240 -11.35 9.82 -28.51
N TRP A 241 -11.62 8.69 -27.84
CA TRP A 241 -11.08 8.45 -26.48
C TRP A 241 -9.64 7.92 -26.54
N THR A 242 -8.84 8.35 -25.59
CA THR A 242 -7.45 7.92 -25.39
C THR A 242 -7.22 7.41 -23.96
N VAL A 243 -6.09 6.75 -23.73
CA VAL A 243 -5.65 6.31 -22.40
C VAL A 243 -4.25 6.81 -22.14
N ASP A 244 -4.02 7.48 -21.02
CA ASP A 244 -2.69 7.74 -20.48
C ASP A 244 -2.39 6.73 -19.36
N ILE A 245 -1.28 6.00 -19.48
CA ILE A 245 -0.78 5.07 -18.45
C ILE A 245 0.54 5.65 -17.91
N ILE A 246 0.54 6.04 -16.64
CA ILE A 246 1.68 6.69 -15.99
C ILE A 246 2.37 5.74 -15.05
N GLY A 247 3.67 5.52 -15.22
CA GLY A 247 4.43 4.68 -14.31
C GLY A 247 5.74 4.18 -14.87
N GLU A 248 6.31 3.20 -14.19
CA GLU A 248 7.54 2.54 -14.59
C GLU A 248 7.58 1.10 -14.06
N GLY A 249 8.38 0.25 -14.68
CA GLY A 249 8.62 -1.12 -14.24
C GLY A 249 9.08 -2.03 -15.37
N VAL A 250 9.54 -3.21 -14.98
CA VAL A 250 10.16 -4.20 -15.89
C VAL A 250 9.20 -4.75 -16.95
N GLU A 251 7.90 -4.56 -16.77
CA GLU A 251 6.88 -5.09 -17.68
C GLU A 251 6.43 -4.11 -18.77
N GLU A 252 7.01 -2.90 -18.84
CA GLU A 252 6.69 -1.93 -19.89
C GLU A 252 6.80 -2.50 -21.32
N PRO A 253 7.83 -3.30 -21.67
CA PRO A 253 7.92 -3.88 -23.01
C PRO A 253 6.73 -4.79 -23.37
N ILE A 254 6.12 -5.45 -22.37
CA ILE A 254 4.94 -6.30 -22.57
C ILE A 254 3.73 -5.42 -22.94
N TYR A 255 3.56 -4.28 -22.24
CA TYR A 255 2.47 -3.36 -22.56
C TYR A 255 2.60 -2.73 -23.93
N ARG A 256 3.80 -2.27 -24.30
CA ARG A 256 4.08 -1.76 -25.67
C ARG A 256 3.82 -2.80 -26.76
N LYS A 257 4.18 -4.07 -26.50
CA LYS A 257 3.86 -5.16 -27.42
C LYS A 257 2.35 -5.39 -27.58
N LEU A 258 1.57 -5.28 -26.50
CA LEU A 258 0.10 -5.39 -26.57
C LEU A 258 -0.52 -4.21 -27.31
N ILE A 259 -0.06 -2.98 -27.05
CA ILE A 259 -0.51 -1.77 -27.75
C ILE A 259 -0.29 -1.91 -29.25
N ASN A 260 0.91 -2.32 -29.68
CA ASN A 260 1.25 -2.56 -31.09
C ASN A 260 0.39 -3.70 -31.70
N LYS A 261 0.25 -4.82 -30.99
CA LYS A 261 -0.60 -5.95 -31.44
C LYS A 261 -2.04 -5.50 -31.76
N TYR A 262 -2.58 -4.55 -30.99
CA TYR A 262 -3.94 -4.06 -31.15
C TYR A 262 -4.03 -2.78 -32.00
N GLN A 263 -2.91 -2.27 -32.53
CA GLN A 263 -2.84 -1.04 -33.35
C GLN A 263 -3.41 0.18 -32.59
N LEU A 264 -2.95 0.37 -31.36
CA LEU A 264 -3.45 1.41 -30.45
C LEU A 264 -2.37 2.44 -30.10
N GLU A 265 -1.28 2.57 -30.86
CA GLU A 265 -0.14 3.44 -30.59
C GLU A 265 -0.53 4.93 -30.50
N ASP A 266 -1.49 5.35 -31.32
CA ASP A 266 -2.01 6.71 -31.32
C ASP A 266 -3.11 6.96 -30.27
N ARG A 267 -3.47 5.93 -29.52
CA ARG A 267 -4.62 5.94 -28.61
C ARG A 267 -4.26 5.62 -27.15
N ILE A 268 -3.21 4.88 -26.93
CA ILE A 268 -2.68 4.55 -25.59
C ILE A 268 -1.26 5.09 -25.45
N HIS A 269 -1.08 6.02 -24.53
CA HIS A 269 0.21 6.65 -24.30
C HIS A 269 0.80 6.20 -22.96
N ILE A 270 1.97 5.60 -23.01
CA ILE A 270 2.75 5.25 -21.81
C ILE A 270 3.70 6.39 -21.49
N HIS A 271 3.56 6.93 -20.29
CA HIS A 271 4.41 7.99 -19.76
C HIS A 271 5.25 7.45 -18.58
N PRO A 272 6.51 7.92 -18.43
CA PRO A 272 7.35 7.52 -17.32
C PRO A 272 6.79 8.02 -15.98
N PHE A 273 7.31 7.46 -14.89
CA PHE A 273 7.04 7.98 -13.54
C PHE A 273 7.35 9.49 -13.48
N THR A 274 6.48 10.23 -12.81
CA THR A 274 6.63 11.69 -12.64
C THR A 274 6.19 12.11 -11.24
N THR A 275 6.88 13.11 -10.69
CA THR A 275 6.45 13.81 -9.47
C THR A 275 5.34 14.82 -9.73
N ASN A 276 5.17 15.25 -10.98
CA ASN A 276 4.11 16.17 -11.41
C ASN A 276 2.84 15.40 -11.89
N ILE A 277 2.41 14.42 -11.10
CA ILE A 277 1.25 13.58 -11.44
C ILE A 277 -0.07 14.36 -11.48
N GLN A 278 -0.15 15.48 -10.75
CA GLN A 278 -1.33 16.34 -10.68
C GLN A 278 -1.76 16.86 -12.06
N LYS A 279 -0.81 17.11 -12.96
CA LYS A 279 -1.08 17.49 -14.34
C LYS A 279 -1.96 16.45 -15.02
N TYR A 280 -1.60 15.18 -14.93
CA TYR A 280 -2.35 14.09 -15.55
C TYR A 280 -3.73 13.89 -14.95
N TYR A 281 -3.87 14.01 -13.61
CA TYR A 281 -5.21 13.98 -12.99
C TYR A 281 -6.08 15.15 -13.47
N SER A 282 -5.53 16.35 -13.61
CA SER A 282 -6.30 17.52 -14.07
C SER A 282 -6.66 17.48 -15.57
N GLU A 283 -5.91 16.76 -16.39
CA GLU A 283 -6.14 16.60 -17.82
C GLU A 283 -7.00 15.38 -18.17
N ALA A 284 -7.22 14.46 -17.26
CA ALA A 284 -8.04 13.28 -17.47
C ALA A 284 -9.53 13.57 -17.29
N GLN A 285 -10.39 12.73 -17.83
CA GLN A 285 -11.84 12.76 -17.61
C GLN A 285 -12.33 11.67 -16.68
N VAL A 286 -11.73 10.47 -16.73
CA VAL A 286 -12.10 9.31 -15.91
C VAL A 286 -10.81 8.58 -15.50
N TYR A 287 -10.77 8.13 -14.27
CA TYR A 287 -9.66 7.31 -13.78
C TYR A 287 -10.03 5.82 -13.81
N ILE A 288 -9.08 4.95 -14.17
CA ILE A 288 -9.28 3.50 -14.20
C ILE A 288 -8.28 2.81 -13.28
N LEU A 289 -8.79 1.99 -12.36
CA LEU A 289 -8.02 1.08 -11.53
C LEU A 289 -8.27 -0.37 -11.97
N SER A 290 -7.30 -0.97 -12.65
CA SER A 290 -7.37 -2.36 -13.16
C SER A 290 -6.68 -3.37 -12.26
N SER A 291 -6.31 -2.99 -11.04
CA SER A 291 -5.51 -3.80 -10.12
C SER A 291 -6.17 -5.13 -9.75
N ARG A 292 -5.37 -6.18 -9.63
CA ARG A 292 -5.83 -7.50 -9.19
C ARG A 292 -5.95 -7.61 -7.67
N TRP A 293 -5.20 -6.82 -6.92
CA TRP A 293 -5.31 -6.63 -5.47
C TRP A 293 -4.79 -5.26 -5.06
N GLU A 294 -5.27 -4.75 -3.93
CA GLU A 294 -4.81 -3.52 -3.30
C GLU A 294 -4.92 -3.63 -1.78
N GLY A 295 -4.00 -2.98 -1.05
CA GLY A 295 -4.18 -2.76 0.38
C GLY A 295 -5.11 -1.58 0.64
N MET A 296 -4.71 -0.41 0.16
CA MET A 296 -5.54 0.79 0.05
C MET A 296 -4.94 1.68 -1.05
N PRO A 297 -5.57 1.77 -2.22
CA PRO A 297 -4.98 2.42 -3.38
C PRO A 297 -5.01 3.95 -3.26
N LEU A 298 -3.87 4.57 -2.97
CA LEU A 298 -3.73 6.02 -2.86
C LEU A 298 -4.18 6.74 -4.13
N VAL A 299 -3.93 6.15 -5.28
CA VAL A 299 -4.27 6.69 -6.60
C VAL A 299 -5.78 6.90 -6.80
N LEU A 300 -6.64 6.14 -6.10
CA LEU A 300 -8.08 6.39 -6.12
C LEU A 300 -8.42 7.70 -5.41
N MET A 301 -7.86 7.89 -4.22
CA MET A 301 -8.10 9.11 -3.44
C MET A 301 -7.52 10.34 -4.15
N GLU A 302 -6.37 10.17 -4.79
CA GLU A 302 -5.72 11.21 -5.60
C GLU A 302 -6.60 11.57 -6.81
N ALA A 303 -7.09 10.60 -7.56
CA ALA A 303 -7.99 10.83 -8.68
C ALA A 303 -9.29 11.52 -8.25
N MET A 304 -9.94 11.03 -7.20
CA MET A 304 -11.14 11.62 -6.65
C MET A 304 -10.93 13.04 -6.12
N SER A 305 -9.76 13.36 -5.56
CA SER A 305 -9.43 14.71 -5.11
C SER A 305 -9.28 15.73 -6.24
N HIS A 306 -9.13 15.26 -7.48
CA HIS A 306 -9.18 16.07 -8.70
C HIS A 306 -10.54 16.01 -9.40
N GLY A 307 -11.55 15.43 -8.75
CA GLY A 307 -12.91 15.31 -9.26
C GLY A 307 -13.09 14.28 -10.37
N LEU A 308 -12.22 13.25 -10.44
CA LEU A 308 -12.36 12.21 -11.46
C LEU A 308 -13.35 11.13 -11.02
N PRO A 309 -14.35 10.81 -11.83
CA PRO A 309 -15.10 9.56 -11.74
C PRO A 309 -14.18 8.35 -11.90
N ILE A 310 -14.55 7.24 -11.24
CA ILE A 310 -13.68 6.07 -11.12
C ILE A 310 -14.34 4.83 -11.74
N ILE A 311 -13.63 4.20 -12.66
CA ILE A 311 -13.84 2.79 -13.04
C ILE A 311 -12.84 1.95 -12.26
N SER A 312 -13.29 0.95 -11.54
CA SER A 312 -12.41 0.16 -10.66
C SER A 312 -12.73 -1.31 -10.69
N THR A 313 -11.69 -2.13 -10.55
CA THR A 313 -11.88 -3.51 -10.10
C THR A 313 -12.65 -3.51 -8.79
N GLY A 314 -13.67 -4.37 -8.68
CA GLY A 314 -14.56 -4.49 -7.50
C GLY A 314 -13.87 -5.16 -6.31
N LEU A 315 -12.68 -4.68 -5.93
CA LEU A 315 -11.99 -5.13 -4.73
C LEU A 315 -12.73 -4.63 -3.47
N PRO A 316 -12.79 -5.43 -2.38
CA PRO A 316 -13.50 -5.02 -1.17
C PRO A 316 -13.09 -3.64 -0.65
N VAL A 317 -11.79 -3.34 -0.63
CA VAL A 317 -11.28 -2.02 -0.22
C VAL A 317 -11.75 -0.90 -1.14
N CYS A 318 -11.85 -1.14 -2.45
CA CYS A 318 -12.34 -0.13 -3.40
C CYS A 318 -13.83 0.14 -3.19
N GLN A 319 -14.62 -0.91 -2.95
CA GLN A 319 -16.05 -0.79 -2.63
C GLN A 319 -16.27 -0.08 -1.28
N GLU A 320 -15.43 -0.35 -0.28
CA GLU A 320 -15.49 0.33 1.04
C GLU A 320 -15.15 1.83 0.92
N ILE A 321 -14.18 2.20 0.08
CA ILE A 321 -13.80 3.59 -0.15
C ILE A 321 -14.89 4.35 -0.90
N MET A 322 -15.45 3.77 -1.96
CA MET A 322 -16.27 4.47 -2.93
C MET A 322 -17.77 4.17 -2.84
N GLY A 323 -18.18 3.06 -2.21
CA GLY A 323 -19.61 2.67 -2.17
C GLY A 323 -20.21 2.62 -3.57
N ASP A 324 -21.44 3.14 -3.73
CA ASP A 324 -22.19 3.16 -5.00
C ASP A 324 -21.68 4.20 -6.02
N PHE A 325 -20.71 5.01 -5.63
CA PHE A 325 -20.07 5.96 -6.56
C PHE A 325 -19.24 5.26 -7.63
N GLY A 326 -18.53 4.18 -7.27
CA GLY A 326 -17.62 3.47 -8.15
C GLY A 326 -18.33 2.71 -9.27
N MET A 327 -17.76 2.75 -10.47
CA MET A 327 -18.17 1.90 -11.59
C MET A 327 -17.33 0.63 -11.57
N TYR A 328 -17.92 -0.49 -11.14
CA TYR A 328 -17.14 -1.71 -10.83
C TYR A 328 -17.22 -2.75 -11.94
N PHE A 329 -16.13 -3.53 -12.04
CA PHE A 329 -16.05 -4.76 -12.82
C PHE A 329 -15.28 -5.82 -12.01
N SER A 330 -15.48 -7.11 -12.34
CA SER A 330 -14.79 -8.20 -11.62
C SER A 330 -13.31 -8.28 -11.97
N VAL A 331 -12.49 -8.79 -11.05
CA VAL A 331 -11.05 -9.01 -11.29
C VAL A 331 -10.85 -9.88 -12.53
N GLY A 332 -10.13 -9.37 -13.53
CA GLY A 332 -9.87 -10.09 -14.80
C GLY A 332 -10.98 -10.00 -15.84
N ASP A 333 -12.11 -9.34 -15.56
CA ASP A 333 -13.19 -9.18 -16.52
C ASP A 333 -12.91 -8.01 -17.48
N VAL A 334 -12.20 -8.31 -18.55
CA VAL A 334 -11.86 -7.37 -19.64
C VAL A 334 -13.13 -6.78 -20.28
N SER A 335 -14.12 -7.62 -20.55
CA SER A 335 -15.38 -7.19 -21.17
C SER A 335 -16.21 -6.29 -20.23
N GLY A 336 -16.21 -6.61 -18.92
CA GLY A 336 -16.83 -5.78 -17.90
C GLY A 336 -16.18 -4.40 -17.82
N MET A 337 -14.85 -4.33 -17.84
CA MET A 337 -14.12 -3.07 -17.88
C MET A 337 -14.49 -2.25 -19.12
N ALA A 338 -14.54 -2.86 -20.29
CA ALA A 338 -14.94 -2.19 -21.53
C ALA A 338 -16.40 -1.66 -21.45
N ARG A 339 -17.33 -2.43 -20.86
CA ARG A 339 -18.70 -1.95 -20.59
C ARG A 339 -18.73 -0.74 -19.68
N GLN A 340 -17.94 -0.74 -18.59
CA GLN A 340 -17.84 0.42 -17.69
C GLN A 340 -17.22 1.65 -18.38
N MET A 341 -16.24 1.47 -19.27
CA MET A 341 -15.72 2.54 -20.11
C MET A 341 -16.84 3.16 -20.98
N LYS A 342 -17.69 2.32 -21.60
CA LYS A 342 -18.81 2.79 -22.42
C LYS A 342 -19.85 3.53 -21.56
N GLN A 343 -20.21 3.04 -20.39
CA GLN A 343 -21.13 3.72 -19.46
C GLN A 343 -20.58 5.08 -19.02
N ALA A 344 -19.26 5.17 -18.77
CA ALA A 344 -18.61 6.41 -18.38
C ALA A 344 -18.68 7.52 -19.44
N THR A 345 -18.86 7.19 -20.72
CA THR A 345 -19.04 8.20 -21.78
C THR A 345 -20.42 8.87 -21.75
N GLN A 346 -21.38 8.28 -21.05
CA GLN A 346 -22.80 8.69 -21.02
C GLN A 346 -23.23 9.26 -19.65
N MET A 347 -22.33 9.25 -18.64
CA MET A 347 -22.66 9.72 -17.30
C MET A 347 -22.73 11.25 -17.21
N ASP A 348 -23.48 11.77 -16.24
CA ASP A 348 -23.33 13.15 -15.81
C ASP A 348 -22.00 13.32 -15.09
N TRP A 349 -21.03 13.84 -15.82
CA TRP A 349 -19.68 14.01 -15.32
C TRP A 349 -19.61 15.00 -14.15
N GLN A 350 -20.41 16.08 -14.20
CA GLN A 350 -20.40 17.12 -13.16
C GLN A 350 -20.87 16.57 -11.82
N GLU A 351 -21.99 15.84 -11.82
CA GLU A 351 -22.51 15.18 -10.62
C GLU A 351 -21.49 14.20 -10.05
N LYS A 352 -20.94 13.33 -10.90
CA LYS A 352 -19.91 12.34 -10.49
C LYS A 352 -18.63 13.01 -9.97
N SER A 353 -18.23 14.13 -10.55
CA SER A 353 -17.08 14.88 -10.09
C SER A 353 -17.28 15.46 -8.68
N GLU A 354 -18.47 15.98 -8.38
CA GLU A 354 -18.80 16.49 -7.05
C GLU A 354 -18.82 15.38 -6.00
N GLN A 355 -19.42 14.24 -6.33
CA GLN A 355 -19.39 13.04 -5.48
C GLN A 355 -17.95 12.58 -5.19
N ALA A 356 -17.08 12.55 -6.22
CA ALA A 356 -15.68 12.19 -6.06
C ALA A 356 -14.95 13.07 -5.02
N LEU A 357 -15.13 14.40 -5.13
CA LEU A 357 -14.53 15.36 -4.21
C LEU A 357 -15.01 15.16 -2.77
N GLN A 358 -16.31 14.90 -2.57
CA GLN A 358 -16.88 14.64 -1.25
C GLN A 358 -16.30 13.36 -0.62
N ILE A 359 -16.12 12.31 -1.41
CA ILE A 359 -15.51 11.07 -0.95
C ILE A 359 -14.03 11.29 -0.57
N ALA A 360 -13.27 11.97 -1.43
CA ALA A 360 -11.85 12.26 -1.18
C ALA A 360 -11.64 13.06 0.11
N ALA A 361 -12.56 13.97 0.46
CA ALA A 361 -12.48 14.78 1.68
C ALA A 361 -12.48 13.94 2.98
N ARG A 362 -13.03 12.73 2.96
CA ARG A 362 -13.03 11.80 4.11
C ARG A 362 -11.62 11.34 4.49
N PHE A 363 -10.68 11.38 3.57
CA PHE A 363 -9.30 10.94 3.73
C PHE A 363 -8.33 12.10 3.96
N ASN A 364 -8.86 13.25 4.39
CA ASN A 364 -8.02 14.40 4.78
C ASN A 364 -7.08 13.99 5.91
N ILE A 365 -5.84 14.49 5.86
CA ILE A 365 -4.80 14.20 6.83
C ILE A 365 -5.22 14.61 8.27
N ASP A 366 -5.95 15.70 8.44
CA ASP A 366 -6.42 16.15 9.74
C ASP A 366 -7.39 15.16 10.43
N THR A 367 -8.18 14.45 9.61
CA THR A 367 -9.08 13.40 10.10
C THR A 367 -8.31 12.14 10.47
N ILE A 368 -7.39 11.72 9.63
CA ILE A 368 -6.61 10.50 9.84
C ILE A 368 -5.62 10.64 10.99
N ILE A 369 -4.97 11.78 11.11
CA ILE A 369 -3.99 11.99 12.18
C ILE A 369 -4.64 12.04 13.58
N LYS A 370 -5.88 12.47 13.68
CA LYS A 370 -6.64 12.40 14.96
C LYS A 370 -6.82 10.96 15.42
N GLN A 371 -7.12 10.04 14.51
CA GLN A 371 -7.24 8.61 14.84
C GLN A 371 -5.91 8.02 15.29
N TRP A 372 -4.80 8.39 14.64
CA TRP A 372 -3.46 7.99 15.08
C TRP A 372 -3.10 8.53 16.47
N LYS A 373 -3.36 9.82 16.74
CA LYS A 373 -3.12 10.43 18.05
C LYS A 373 -3.96 9.74 19.12
N GLN A 374 -5.25 9.53 18.86
CA GLN A 374 -6.11 8.79 19.79
C GLN A 374 -5.54 7.39 20.06
N LEU A 375 -5.15 6.64 19.03
CA LEU A 375 -4.55 5.31 19.21
C LEU A 375 -3.23 5.36 20.01
N ILE A 376 -2.41 6.38 19.82
CA ILE A 376 -1.14 6.57 20.54
C ILE A 376 -1.40 6.86 22.02
N ASP A 377 -2.41 7.69 22.33
CA ASP A 377 -2.75 8.16 23.67
C ASP A 377 -3.62 7.15 24.47
N GLU A 378 -4.31 6.23 23.81
CA GLU A 378 -5.06 5.15 24.45
C GLU A 378 -4.11 4.25 25.26
N GLY A 379 -4.00 4.46 26.57
CA GLY A 379 -3.44 3.56 27.56
C GLY A 379 -1.99 3.36 27.56
#